data_d7e599b412480ebaa5fc1272e83ab28d
#
_entry.id   d7e599b412480ebaa5fc1272e83ab28d
#
_cell.length_a   1.000
_cell.length_b   1.000
_cell.length_c   1.000
_cell.angle_alpha   90.00
_cell.angle_beta   90.00
_cell.angle_gamma   90.00
#
_symmetry.space_group_name_H-M   'P 1'
#
loop_
_entity.id
_entity.type
_entity.pdbx_description
1 polymer ?
#
loop_
_entity_poly.entity_id
_entity_poly.type
_entity_poly.pdbx_seq_one_letter_code
_entity_poly.pdbx_strand_id
1 'polypeptide(L)'
;EENGVVNLSTLNAQLSTLQSVAGVVVQSPNYYGIVEDYTGFADAIHEVKALFIVNSVAFDLAVLKTPAEWGADIAVGDGQSLGIPMNFGGPGVGYMCCTEKLIRKLPGRIVGMTRDNRGQRAFVLTLQAREQHIRRQKATSNICSNQSLMALYVTIYLAVMGRQGLREAAELSYGGAHYLCEELVKTGYFQLKYDQPFFNEFCVTYDGDIDVLQAECADAGFMAGVKVDDHTLMFAVTEQRSRDEIDELVDVIKQIREGQE
;
A
#
# COMPACT_ATOMS: atom_id res chain seq x y z
N GLU A 1 1.05 18.38 7.97
CA GLU A 1 0.50 17.14 8.57
C GLU A 1 0.43 17.33 10.07
N GLU A 2 -0.70 17.11 10.64
CA GLU A 2 -0.89 17.17 12.07
C GLU A 2 -1.11 15.73 12.57
N ASN A 3 -0.26 15.27 13.47
CA ASN A 3 -0.29 13.90 14.01
C ASN A 3 -0.22 12.79 12.94
N GLY A 4 0.60 13.01 11.89
CA GLY A 4 0.86 12.03 10.83
C GLY A 4 -0.24 11.90 9.77
N VAL A 5 -1.30 12.69 9.82
CA VAL A 5 -2.46 12.61 8.91
C VAL A 5 -2.72 13.92 8.16
N VAL A 6 -3.41 13.81 7.02
CA VAL A 6 -3.90 14.96 6.26
C VAL A 6 -5.39 15.13 6.54
N ASN A 7 -5.78 16.25 7.14
CA ASN A 7 -7.19 16.51 7.41
C ASN A 7 -7.89 17.29 6.27
N LEU A 8 -9.20 17.19 6.21
CA LEU A 8 -10.02 17.82 5.15
C LEU A 8 -9.89 19.35 5.16
N SER A 9 -9.68 19.98 6.32
CA SER A 9 -9.52 21.44 6.41
C SER A 9 -8.21 21.90 5.76
N THR A 10 -7.12 21.15 5.96
CA THR A 10 -5.83 21.38 5.30
C THR A 10 -5.96 21.22 3.78
N LEU A 11 -6.64 20.17 3.32
CA LEU A 11 -6.89 19.98 1.90
C LEU A 11 -7.66 21.19 1.31
N ASN A 12 -8.77 21.60 1.93
CA ASN A 12 -9.57 22.72 1.46
C ASN A 12 -8.77 24.03 1.41
N ALA A 13 -7.93 24.29 2.41
CA ALA A 13 -7.04 25.45 2.42
C ALA A 13 -6.06 25.43 1.23
N GLN A 14 -5.46 24.27 0.92
CA GLN A 14 -4.57 24.10 -0.23
C GLN A 14 -5.33 24.29 -1.56
N LEU A 15 -6.46 23.64 -1.73
CA LEU A 15 -7.27 23.75 -2.95
C LEU A 15 -7.71 25.18 -3.23
N SER A 16 -8.00 25.97 -2.19
CA SER A 16 -8.42 27.38 -2.33
C SER A 16 -7.30 28.32 -2.78
N THR A 17 -6.05 27.95 -2.55
CA THR A 17 -4.88 28.78 -2.91
C THR A 17 -4.32 28.49 -4.29
N LEU A 18 -4.60 27.31 -4.84
CA LEU A 18 -4.06 26.86 -6.12
C LEU A 18 -4.97 27.30 -7.27
N GLN A 19 -4.37 27.90 -8.31
CA GLN A 19 -5.14 28.37 -9.48
C GLN A 19 -5.65 27.24 -10.38
N SER A 20 -4.96 26.11 -10.42
CA SER A 20 -5.33 24.95 -11.24
C SER A 20 -4.79 23.69 -10.61
N VAL A 21 -5.68 22.77 -10.28
CA VAL A 21 -5.35 21.46 -9.71
C VAL A 21 -5.82 20.39 -10.67
N ALA A 22 -4.91 19.54 -11.14
CA ALA A 22 -5.24 18.42 -12.02
C ALA A 22 -5.79 17.23 -11.22
N GLY A 23 -5.26 17.01 -10.04
CA GLY A 23 -5.67 15.93 -9.13
C GLY A 23 -4.98 16.00 -7.79
N VAL A 24 -5.52 15.27 -6.85
CA VAL A 24 -4.95 15.03 -5.51
C VAL A 24 -4.68 13.54 -5.38
N VAL A 25 -3.48 13.20 -4.95
CA VAL A 25 -3.05 11.81 -4.70
C VAL A 25 -2.87 11.63 -3.20
N VAL A 26 -3.50 10.60 -2.65
CA VAL A 26 -3.30 10.14 -1.28
C VAL A 26 -2.88 8.68 -1.29
N GLN A 27 -2.26 8.23 -0.20
CA GLN A 27 -1.88 6.84 -0.01
C GLN A 27 -2.62 6.25 1.20
N SER A 28 -3.12 5.02 1.07
CA SER A 28 -3.79 4.29 2.16
C SER A 28 -3.27 2.84 2.22
N PRO A 29 -2.70 2.38 3.36
CA PRO A 29 -2.21 3.19 4.48
C PRO A 29 -1.18 4.23 4.04
N ASN A 30 -0.99 5.31 4.82
CA ASN A 30 -0.03 6.35 4.46
C ASN A 30 1.43 5.93 4.76
N TYR A 31 2.40 6.84 4.54
CA TYR A 31 3.83 6.57 4.75
C TYR A 31 4.16 6.07 6.17
N TYR A 32 3.40 6.46 7.18
CA TYR A 32 3.61 6.07 8.57
C TYR A 32 2.81 4.81 8.97
N GLY A 33 2.17 4.13 8.03
CA GLY A 33 1.31 2.98 8.28
C GLY A 33 -0.10 3.33 8.75
N ILE A 34 -0.43 4.63 8.85
CA ILE A 34 -1.70 5.11 9.38
C ILE A 34 -2.82 4.90 8.34
N VAL A 35 -3.96 4.38 8.81
CA VAL A 35 -5.19 4.27 8.03
C VAL A 35 -6.01 5.54 8.22
N GLU A 36 -5.89 6.46 7.26
CA GLU A 36 -6.57 7.75 7.30
C GLU A 36 -8.04 7.67 6.87
N ASP A 37 -8.87 8.57 7.38
CA ASP A 37 -10.27 8.72 6.94
C ASP A 37 -10.39 9.82 5.88
N TYR A 38 -10.60 9.42 4.62
CA TYR A 38 -10.76 10.33 3.49
C TYR A 38 -12.23 10.71 3.21
N THR A 39 -13.12 10.59 4.19
CA THR A 39 -14.52 11.03 4.04
C THR A 39 -14.59 12.50 3.69
N GLY A 40 -15.33 12.84 2.61
CA GLY A 40 -15.48 14.22 2.11
C GLY A 40 -14.36 14.72 1.20
N PHE A 41 -13.24 13.99 1.06
CA PHE A 41 -12.14 14.38 0.17
C PHE A 41 -12.58 14.41 -1.29
N ALA A 42 -13.30 13.40 -1.76
CA ALA A 42 -13.79 13.35 -3.13
C ALA A 42 -14.66 14.58 -3.48
N ASP A 43 -15.58 14.95 -2.61
CA ASP A 43 -16.47 16.09 -2.84
C ASP A 43 -15.66 17.38 -2.97
N ALA A 44 -14.77 17.66 -2.03
CA ALA A 44 -13.93 18.85 -2.03
C ALA A 44 -13.01 18.93 -3.27
N ILE A 45 -12.44 17.80 -3.69
CA ILE A 45 -11.56 17.72 -4.86
C ILE A 45 -12.36 17.91 -6.16
N HIS A 46 -13.54 17.31 -6.25
CA HIS A 46 -14.40 17.43 -7.42
C HIS A 46 -15.01 18.84 -7.59
N GLU A 47 -15.22 19.62 -6.53
CA GLU A 47 -15.67 21.01 -6.60
C GLU A 47 -14.71 21.88 -7.43
N VAL A 48 -13.40 21.64 -7.31
CA VAL A 48 -12.37 22.33 -8.13
C VAL A 48 -12.10 21.62 -9.47
N LYS A 49 -12.91 20.62 -9.83
CA LYS A 49 -12.78 19.81 -11.07
C LYS A 49 -11.46 19.03 -11.18
N ALA A 50 -10.84 18.73 -10.07
CA ALA A 50 -9.66 17.89 -9.98
C ALA A 50 -10.05 16.40 -9.84
N LEU A 51 -9.09 15.50 -10.09
CA LEU A 51 -9.27 14.07 -9.90
C LEU A 51 -8.81 13.63 -8.51
N PHE A 52 -9.57 12.74 -7.88
CA PHE A 52 -9.16 12.08 -6.65
C PHE A 52 -8.51 10.73 -6.98
N ILE A 53 -7.26 10.56 -6.57
CA ILE A 53 -6.43 9.39 -6.86
C ILE A 53 -5.98 8.78 -5.55
N VAL A 54 -6.23 7.50 -5.36
CA VAL A 54 -5.79 6.75 -4.17
C VAL A 54 -4.74 5.72 -4.59
N ASN A 55 -3.56 5.83 -4.01
CA ASN A 55 -2.55 4.78 -4.03
C ASN A 55 -2.79 3.84 -2.85
N SER A 56 -2.91 2.54 -3.09
CA SER A 56 -3.21 1.58 -2.02
C SER A 56 -2.44 0.28 -2.20
N VAL A 57 -2.12 -0.36 -1.08
CA VAL A 57 -1.58 -1.72 -1.07
C VAL A 57 -2.75 -2.67 -1.35
N ALA A 58 -2.62 -3.47 -2.42
CA ALA A 58 -3.72 -4.31 -2.89
C ALA A 58 -4.15 -5.37 -1.86
N PHE A 59 -3.22 -5.88 -1.07
CA PHE A 59 -3.45 -6.86 -0.02
C PHE A 59 -4.35 -6.32 1.11
N ASP A 60 -4.11 -5.08 1.52
CA ASP A 60 -4.81 -4.44 2.64
C ASP A 60 -6.29 -4.21 2.32
N LEU A 61 -6.62 -4.08 1.02
CA LEU A 61 -8.00 -3.92 0.54
C LEU A 61 -8.90 -5.15 0.82
N ALA A 62 -8.33 -6.25 1.31
CA ALA A 62 -9.12 -7.39 1.79
C ALA A 62 -9.94 -7.06 3.06
N VAL A 63 -9.50 -6.07 3.83
CA VAL A 63 -10.12 -5.66 5.11
C VAL A 63 -10.32 -4.16 5.26
N LEU A 64 -9.54 -3.32 4.55
CA LEU A 64 -9.69 -1.88 4.57
C LEU A 64 -10.72 -1.38 3.55
N LYS A 65 -11.17 -0.16 3.74
CA LYS A 65 -12.07 0.55 2.83
C LYS A 65 -11.38 0.78 1.48
N THR A 66 -12.09 0.46 0.42
CA THR A 66 -11.55 0.54 -0.94
C THR A 66 -11.49 1.98 -1.47
N PRO A 67 -10.59 2.28 -2.43
CA PRO A 67 -10.56 3.58 -3.11
C PRO A 67 -11.91 4.01 -3.69
N ALA A 68 -12.70 3.06 -4.22
CA ALA A 68 -14.02 3.36 -4.77
C ALA A 68 -15.03 3.80 -3.69
N GLU A 69 -14.95 3.24 -2.48
CA GLU A 69 -15.79 3.65 -1.35
C GLU A 69 -15.43 5.04 -0.82
N TRP A 70 -14.19 5.51 -1.08
CA TRP A 70 -13.77 6.89 -0.84
C TRP A 70 -14.19 7.86 -1.95
N GLY A 71 -14.76 7.37 -3.07
CA GLY A 71 -15.11 8.16 -4.23
C GLY A 71 -13.95 8.49 -5.17
N ALA A 72 -12.86 7.73 -5.12
CA ALA A 72 -11.71 7.94 -6.00
C ALA A 72 -12.06 7.74 -7.49
N ASP A 73 -11.51 8.61 -8.33
CA ASP A 73 -11.60 8.49 -9.79
C ASP A 73 -10.61 7.47 -10.35
N ILE A 74 -9.45 7.37 -9.70
CA ILE A 74 -8.36 6.46 -10.08
C ILE A 74 -7.82 5.80 -8.82
N ALA A 75 -7.63 4.49 -8.89
CA ALA A 75 -6.88 3.71 -7.91
C ALA A 75 -5.64 3.13 -8.57
N VAL A 76 -4.51 3.28 -7.89
CA VAL A 76 -3.23 2.71 -8.30
C VAL A 76 -2.56 2.01 -7.14
N GLY A 77 -1.60 1.17 -7.42
CA GLY A 77 -0.80 0.54 -6.38
C GLY A 77 0.15 -0.50 -6.92
N ASP A 78 0.86 -1.11 -6.01
CA ASP A 78 1.75 -2.22 -6.26
C ASP A 78 1.09 -3.55 -5.88
N GLY A 79 1.36 -4.59 -6.66
CA GLY A 79 0.82 -5.93 -6.45
C GLY A 79 1.81 -6.92 -5.86
N GLN A 80 2.97 -6.48 -5.39
CA GLN A 80 3.98 -7.38 -4.84
C GLN A 80 3.47 -8.17 -3.63
N SER A 81 2.70 -7.53 -2.75
CA SER A 81 2.09 -8.15 -1.57
C SER A 81 1.09 -9.29 -1.90
N LEU A 82 0.70 -9.44 -3.16
CA LEU A 82 -0.14 -10.53 -3.64
C LEU A 82 0.69 -11.77 -4.06
N GLY A 83 1.58 -12.21 -3.18
CA GLY A 83 2.35 -13.45 -3.30
C GLY A 83 3.64 -13.34 -4.12
N ILE A 84 4.06 -12.16 -4.57
CA ILE A 84 5.33 -12.01 -5.30
C ILE A 84 6.47 -11.87 -4.29
N PRO A 85 7.48 -12.73 -4.30
CA PRO A 85 8.65 -12.57 -3.44
C PRO A 85 9.48 -11.35 -3.85
N MET A 86 10.29 -10.82 -2.93
CA MET A 86 11.08 -9.60 -3.16
C MET A 86 12.12 -9.75 -4.28
N ASN A 87 12.65 -10.95 -4.54
CA ASN A 87 13.54 -11.28 -5.66
C ASN A 87 14.68 -10.27 -5.89
N PHE A 88 15.30 -9.78 -4.82
CA PHE A 88 16.37 -8.77 -4.89
C PHE A 88 15.97 -7.47 -5.61
N GLY A 89 14.70 -7.08 -5.52
CA GLY A 89 14.21 -5.82 -6.08
C GLY A 89 13.35 -5.97 -7.35
N GLY A 90 12.90 -7.16 -7.68
CA GLY A 90 11.98 -7.36 -8.80
C GLY A 90 12.10 -8.71 -9.50
N PRO A 91 11.28 -8.97 -10.52
CA PRO A 91 10.26 -8.07 -11.07
C PRO A 91 9.04 -7.91 -10.16
N GLY A 92 8.39 -6.74 -10.24
CA GLY A 92 7.12 -6.44 -9.58
C GLY A 92 5.97 -6.28 -10.58
N VAL A 93 4.78 -5.94 -10.10
CA VAL A 93 3.61 -5.59 -10.91
C VAL A 93 2.83 -4.48 -10.26
N GLY A 94 2.47 -3.46 -11.05
CA GLY A 94 1.54 -2.42 -10.62
C GLY A 94 0.12 -2.70 -11.12
N TYR A 95 -0.86 -2.13 -10.45
CA TYR A 95 -2.24 -2.13 -10.93
C TYR A 95 -2.78 -0.70 -11.08
N MET A 96 -3.75 -0.53 -11.95
CA MET A 96 -4.47 0.72 -12.14
C MET A 96 -5.94 0.41 -12.44
N CYS A 97 -6.82 1.08 -11.71
CA CYS A 97 -8.26 1.09 -11.96
C CYS A 97 -8.72 2.53 -12.15
N CYS A 98 -9.80 2.76 -12.88
CA CYS A 98 -10.40 4.08 -13.02
C CYS A 98 -11.90 3.98 -13.21
N THR A 99 -12.59 5.10 -13.00
CA THR A 99 -14.01 5.23 -13.34
C THR A 99 -14.24 5.10 -14.85
N GLU A 100 -15.45 4.72 -15.26
CA GLU A 100 -15.81 4.55 -16.68
C GLU A 100 -15.54 5.81 -17.52
N LYS A 101 -15.71 7.00 -16.94
CA LYS A 101 -15.43 8.29 -17.61
C LYS A 101 -13.98 8.40 -18.09
N LEU A 102 -13.04 7.75 -17.42
CA LEU A 102 -11.61 7.82 -17.69
C LEU A 102 -11.07 6.64 -18.52
N ILE A 103 -11.86 5.61 -18.75
CA ILE A 103 -11.41 4.36 -19.39
C ILE A 103 -10.70 4.59 -20.75
N ARG A 104 -11.15 5.61 -21.53
CA ARG A 104 -10.51 5.94 -22.81
C ARG A 104 -9.17 6.67 -22.66
N LYS A 105 -8.83 7.12 -21.47
CA LYS A 105 -7.56 7.77 -21.14
C LYS A 105 -6.60 6.82 -20.41
N LEU A 106 -7.07 5.66 -19.96
CA LEU A 106 -6.26 4.67 -19.27
C LEU A 106 -5.12 4.20 -20.19
N PRO A 107 -3.84 4.22 -19.75
CA PRO A 107 -2.73 3.67 -20.53
C PRO A 107 -2.80 2.14 -20.58
N GLY A 108 -2.08 1.56 -21.56
CA GLY A 108 -1.97 0.11 -21.70
C GLY A 108 -3.13 -0.54 -22.46
N ARG A 109 -3.11 -1.86 -22.54
CA ARG A 109 -4.06 -2.66 -23.28
C ARG A 109 -5.22 -3.08 -22.38
N ILE A 110 -6.43 -3.02 -22.90
CA ILE A 110 -7.63 -3.50 -22.21
C ILE A 110 -8.20 -4.67 -23.02
N VAL A 111 -8.43 -5.78 -22.33
CA VAL A 111 -9.04 -6.98 -22.90
C VAL A 111 -10.52 -7.02 -22.51
N GLY A 112 -11.38 -7.08 -23.50
CA GLY A 112 -12.82 -7.27 -23.32
C GLY A 112 -13.21 -8.74 -23.39
N MET A 113 -14.19 -9.15 -22.63
CA MET A 113 -14.81 -10.46 -22.72
C MET A 113 -15.97 -10.41 -23.71
N THR A 114 -16.04 -11.38 -24.62
CA THR A 114 -17.07 -11.51 -25.64
C THR A 114 -17.45 -12.99 -25.86
N ARG A 115 -18.23 -13.27 -26.87
CA ARG A 115 -18.49 -14.63 -27.36
C ARG A 115 -18.02 -14.76 -28.79
N ASP A 116 -17.48 -15.93 -29.14
CA ASP A 116 -17.12 -16.26 -30.50
C ASP A 116 -18.35 -16.64 -31.35
N ASN A 117 -18.12 -16.97 -32.60
CA ASN A 117 -19.18 -17.39 -33.54
C ASN A 117 -19.84 -18.73 -33.17
N ARG A 118 -19.32 -19.47 -32.20
CA ARG A 118 -19.89 -20.70 -31.64
C ARG A 118 -20.59 -20.45 -30.30
N GLY A 119 -20.67 -19.19 -29.86
CA GLY A 119 -21.25 -18.81 -28.58
C GLY A 119 -20.35 -19.07 -27.35
N GLN A 120 -19.11 -19.51 -27.56
CA GLN A 120 -18.15 -19.76 -26.47
C GLN A 120 -17.53 -18.47 -25.99
N ARG A 121 -17.16 -18.43 -24.71
CA ARG A 121 -16.44 -17.27 -24.10
C ARG A 121 -15.12 -17.04 -24.82
N ALA A 122 -14.91 -15.81 -25.27
CA ALA A 122 -13.72 -15.38 -25.97
C ALA A 122 -13.23 -14.02 -25.41
N PHE A 123 -11.99 -13.68 -25.68
CA PHE A 123 -11.38 -12.42 -25.27
C PHE A 123 -10.82 -11.68 -26.47
N VAL A 124 -10.93 -10.36 -26.45
CA VAL A 124 -10.50 -9.49 -27.55
C VAL A 124 -9.87 -8.22 -27.01
N LEU A 125 -8.83 -7.74 -27.68
CA LEU A 125 -8.25 -6.44 -27.38
C LEU A 125 -9.24 -5.32 -27.76
N THR A 126 -9.49 -4.42 -26.82
CA THR A 126 -10.41 -3.30 -26.99
C THR A 126 -9.66 -1.97 -26.89
N LEU A 127 -10.28 -0.86 -27.35
CA LEU A 127 -9.77 0.52 -27.26
C LEU A 127 -8.37 0.71 -27.87
N GLN A 128 -8.00 -0.08 -28.87
CA GLN A 128 -6.65 -0.07 -29.46
C GLN A 128 -6.32 1.24 -30.21
N ALA A 129 -7.32 2.04 -30.60
CA ALA A 129 -7.11 3.27 -31.36
C ALA A 129 -6.23 4.33 -30.63
N ARG A 130 -5.94 4.16 -29.35
CA ARG A 130 -5.04 5.01 -28.54
C ARG A 130 -3.61 4.50 -28.46
N GLU A 131 -3.33 3.30 -28.96
CA GLU A 131 -2.04 2.61 -28.90
C GLU A 131 -0.99 3.23 -29.85
N GLN A 132 0.29 3.10 -29.48
CA GLN A 132 1.42 3.65 -30.23
C GLN A 132 1.50 3.15 -31.68
N HIS A 133 1.23 1.88 -31.93
CA HIS A 133 1.26 1.29 -33.29
C HIS A 133 0.19 1.87 -34.23
N ILE A 134 -0.87 2.50 -33.68
CA ILE A 134 -1.90 3.19 -34.45
C ILE A 134 -1.70 4.71 -34.45
N ARG A 135 -1.55 5.29 -33.26
CA ARG A 135 -1.48 6.76 -33.08
C ARG A 135 -0.09 7.35 -33.21
N ARG A 136 0.95 6.54 -33.16
CA ARG A 136 2.37 6.96 -33.23
C ARG A 136 2.66 8.04 -32.19
N GLN A 137 3.07 9.23 -32.60
CA GLN A 137 3.38 10.36 -31.71
C GLN A 137 2.17 10.89 -30.92
N LYS A 138 0.94 10.61 -31.37
CA LYS A 138 -0.31 11.03 -30.70
C LYS A 138 -0.87 9.95 -29.79
N ALA A 139 -0.11 8.91 -29.48
CA ALA A 139 -0.53 7.87 -28.56
C ALA A 139 -0.70 8.41 -27.14
N THR A 140 -1.67 7.89 -26.41
CA THR A 140 -1.87 8.24 -24.99
C THR A 140 -0.73 7.72 -24.13
N SER A 141 -0.10 6.61 -24.52
CA SER A 141 1.01 5.99 -23.82
C SER A 141 1.97 5.32 -24.83
N ASN A 142 3.25 5.33 -24.50
CA ASN A 142 4.30 4.62 -25.25
C ASN A 142 4.66 3.27 -24.60
N ILE A 143 3.81 2.73 -23.72
CA ILE A 143 4.01 1.41 -23.11
C ILE A 143 3.99 0.35 -24.21
N CYS A 144 5.11 -0.35 -24.38
CA CYS A 144 5.27 -1.45 -25.33
C CYS A 144 5.11 -2.80 -24.65
N SER A 145 5.77 -3.00 -23.52
CA SER A 145 5.77 -4.22 -22.72
C SER A 145 5.11 -4.00 -21.37
N ASN A 146 4.68 -5.07 -20.73
CA ASN A 146 4.11 -5.07 -19.39
C ASN A 146 4.63 -6.26 -18.59
N GLN A 147 4.26 -6.32 -17.31
CA GLN A 147 4.60 -7.39 -16.38
C GLN A 147 3.56 -8.52 -16.43
N SER A 148 3.25 -9.03 -17.63
CA SER A 148 2.21 -10.05 -17.81
C SER A 148 2.47 -11.36 -17.05
N LEU A 149 3.75 -11.76 -16.90
CA LEU A 149 4.12 -12.93 -16.12
C LEU A 149 3.79 -12.71 -14.63
N MET A 150 4.13 -11.56 -14.08
CA MET A 150 3.80 -11.24 -12.69
C MET A 150 2.29 -11.05 -12.49
N ALA A 151 1.59 -10.49 -13.46
CA ALA A 151 0.13 -10.42 -13.44
C ALA A 151 -0.53 -11.82 -13.43
N LEU A 152 0.04 -12.77 -14.17
CA LEU A 152 -0.38 -14.18 -14.12
C LEU A 152 -0.10 -14.80 -12.75
N TYR A 153 1.08 -14.54 -12.18
CA TYR A 153 1.46 -15.01 -10.85
C TYR A 153 0.45 -14.55 -9.79
N VAL A 154 0.17 -13.24 -9.76
CA VAL A 154 -0.84 -12.64 -8.85
C VAL A 154 -2.23 -13.25 -9.08
N THR A 155 -2.61 -13.48 -10.34
CA THR A 155 -3.90 -14.10 -10.67
C THR A 155 -4.01 -15.51 -10.09
N ILE A 156 -2.95 -16.29 -10.18
CA ILE A 156 -2.91 -17.66 -9.61
C ILE A 156 -2.96 -17.57 -8.07
N TYR A 157 -2.17 -16.68 -7.47
CA TYR A 157 -2.19 -16.46 -6.02
C TYR A 157 -3.60 -16.13 -5.52
N LEU A 158 -4.26 -15.14 -6.14
CA LEU A 158 -5.62 -14.75 -5.77
C LEU A 158 -6.65 -15.87 -5.97
N ALA A 159 -6.47 -16.68 -7.02
CA ALA A 159 -7.36 -17.83 -7.27
C ALA A 159 -7.17 -18.95 -6.21
N VAL A 160 -5.95 -19.16 -5.73
CA VAL A 160 -5.63 -20.15 -4.70
C VAL A 160 -6.10 -19.69 -3.31
N MET A 161 -5.78 -18.45 -2.95
CA MET A 161 -6.17 -17.86 -1.66
C MET A 161 -7.68 -17.70 -1.55
N GLY A 162 -8.31 -17.26 -2.64
CA GLY A 162 -9.71 -16.89 -2.63
C GLY A 162 -10.00 -15.71 -1.68
N ARG A 163 -11.27 -15.36 -1.57
CA ARG A 163 -11.69 -14.22 -0.73
C ARG A 163 -11.37 -14.45 0.76
N GLN A 164 -11.58 -15.68 1.23
CA GLN A 164 -11.40 -16.02 2.64
C GLN A 164 -9.93 -16.03 3.01
N GLY A 165 -9.08 -16.72 2.24
CA GLY A 165 -7.66 -16.82 2.55
C GLY A 165 -6.95 -15.45 2.49
N LEU A 166 -7.32 -14.58 1.53
CA LEU A 166 -6.76 -13.23 1.46
C LEU A 166 -7.15 -12.40 2.69
N ARG A 167 -8.40 -12.53 3.15
CA ARG A 167 -8.88 -11.86 4.36
C ARG A 167 -8.18 -12.38 5.61
N GLU A 168 -8.08 -13.69 5.79
CA GLU A 168 -7.40 -14.31 6.93
C GLU A 168 -5.94 -13.88 7.01
N ALA A 169 -5.23 -13.87 5.88
CA ALA A 169 -3.83 -13.40 5.83
C ALA A 169 -3.71 -11.91 6.22
N ALA A 170 -4.64 -11.05 5.75
CA ALA A 170 -4.67 -9.64 6.14
C ALA A 170 -5.00 -9.46 7.64
N GLU A 171 -5.93 -10.23 8.20
CA GLU A 171 -6.25 -10.21 9.62
C GLU A 171 -5.08 -10.70 10.49
N LEU A 172 -4.30 -11.69 10.02
CA LEU A 172 -3.08 -12.13 10.70
C LEU A 172 -2.00 -11.04 10.70
N SER A 173 -1.80 -10.35 9.58
CA SER A 173 -0.85 -9.23 9.48
C SER A 173 -1.23 -8.10 10.43
N TYR A 174 -2.51 -7.73 10.46
CA TYR A 174 -3.06 -6.75 11.40
C TYR A 174 -2.82 -7.17 12.86
N GLY A 175 -3.24 -8.38 13.23
CA GLY A 175 -3.11 -8.88 14.60
C GLY A 175 -1.66 -8.99 15.06
N GLY A 176 -0.76 -9.44 14.19
CA GLY A 176 0.68 -9.52 14.48
C GLY A 176 1.32 -8.16 14.71
N ALA A 177 0.97 -7.14 13.90
CA ALA A 177 1.51 -5.79 14.04
C ALA A 177 1.04 -5.12 15.35
N HIS A 178 -0.24 -5.26 15.68
CA HIS A 178 -0.78 -4.73 16.94
C HIS A 178 -0.17 -5.44 18.14
N TYR A 179 0.02 -6.76 18.06
CA TYR A 179 0.70 -7.52 19.10
C TYR A 179 2.16 -7.05 19.30
N LEU A 180 2.95 -6.92 18.21
CA LEU A 180 4.31 -6.42 18.30
C LEU A 180 4.35 -5.00 18.91
N CYS A 181 3.47 -4.10 18.47
CA CYS A 181 3.38 -2.76 19.01
C CYS A 181 3.14 -2.76 20.52
N GLU A 182 2.18 -3.55 21.00
CA GLU A 182 1.89 -3.68 22.43
C GLU A 182 3.09 -4.22 23.23
N GLU A 183 3.75 -5.26 22.72
CA GLU A 183 4.90 -5.87 23.39
C GLU A 183 6.11 -4.90 23.43
N LEU A 184 6.38 -4.16 22.35
CA LEU A 184 7.42 -3.13 22.33
C LEU A 184 7.12 -2.02 23.35
N VAL A 185 5.92 -1.50 23.41
CA VAL A 185 5.53 -0.46 24.37
C VAL A 185 5.63 -0.97 25.81
N LYS A 186 5.27 -2.22 26.09
CA LYS A 186 5.41 -2.84 27.42
C LYS A 186 6.84 -2.93 27.92
N THR A 187 7.84 -2.92 27.05
CA THR A 187 9.26 -2.88 27.47
C THR A 187 9.62 -1.59 28.18
N GLY A 188 8.88 -0.51 27.94
CA GLY A 188 9.19 0.84 28.44
C GLY A 188 10.20 1.61 27.61
N TYR A 189 10.88 0.97 26.63
CA TYR A 189 11.88 1.61 25.75
C TYR A 189 11.26 2.26 24.53
N PHE A 190 10.01 1.90 24.19
CA PHE A 190 9.30 2.39 23.03
C PHE A 190 7.97 3.05 23.40
N GLN A 191 7.59 4.04 22.59
CA GLN A 191 6.26 4.66 22.66
C GLN A 191 5.67 4.75 21.27
N LEU A 192 4.36 4.46 21.12
CA LEU A 192 3.67 4.67 19.85
C LEU A 192 3.78 6.16 19.46
N LYS A 193 4.31 6.44 18.27
CA LYS A 193 4.54 7.83 17.83
C LYS A 193 3.27 8.56 17.46
N TYR A 194 2.33 7.88 16.81
CA TYR A 194 1.07 8.45 16.37
C TYR A 194 -0.09 7.70 17.01
N ASP A 195 -0.92 8.39 17.76
CA ASP A 195 -2.17 7.85 18.31
C ASP A 195 -3.25 7.85 17.22
N GLN A 196 -3.06 6.99 16.21
CA GLN A 196 -3.90 6.85 15.03
C GLN A 196 -4.10 5.38 14.69
N PRO A 197 -5.22 5.00 14.04
CA PRO A 197 -5.40 3.65 13.54
C PRO A 197 -4.30 3.28 12.54
N PHE A 198 -3.70 2.11 12.68
CA PHE A 198 -2.74 1.58 11.72
C PHE A 198 -3.13 0.16 11.30
N PHE A 199 -2.59 -0.31 10.19
CA PHE A 199 -2.87 -1.66 9.69
C PHE A 199 -1.78 -2.65 10.11
N ASN A 200 -0.76 -2.84 9.30
CA ASN A 200 0.33 -3.79 9.55
C ASN A 200 1.70 -3.11 9.68
N GLU A 201 1.73 -1.80 9.54
CA GLU A 201 2.91 -0.94 9.74
C GLU A 201 2.59 0.11 10.79
N PHE A 202 3.56 0.43 11.66
CA PHE A 202 3.40 1.43 12.69
C PHE A 202 4.72 2.08 13.07
N CYS A 203 4.69 3.33 13.52
CA CYS A 203 5.86 4.06 13.99
C CYS A 203 5.92 4.12 15.52
N VAL A 204 7.09 3.85 16.07
CA VAL A 204 7.39 4.02 17.48
C VAL A 204 8.58 4.94 17.67
N THR A 205 8.59 5.71 18.74
CA THR A 205 9.80 6.38 19.22
C THR A 205 10.58 5.43 20.10
N TYR A 206 11.91 5.52 20.04
CA TYR A 206 12.84 4.73 20.82
C TYR A 206 13.73 5.66 21.65
N ASP A 207 13.98 5.32 22.89
CA ASP A 207 14.73 6.16 23.84
C ASP A 207 16.26 5.94 23.81
N GLY A 208 16.74 5.04 22.93
CA GLY A 208 18.14 4.72 22.73
C GLY A 208 18.69 5.12 21.37
N ASP A 209 19.88 4.63 21.06
CA ASP A 209 20.50 4.77 19.73
C ASP A 209 19.92 3.70 18.76
N ILE A 210 19.21 4.17 17.73
CA ILE A 210 18.57 3.32 16.72
C ILE A 210 19.60 2.54 15.89
N ASP A 211 20.73 3.16 15.55
CA ASP A 211 21.74 2.53 14.71
C ASP A 211 22.42 1.39 15.45
N VAL A 212 22.65 1.54 16.75
CA VAL A 212 23.15 0.48 17.62
C VAL A 212 22.12 -0.65 17.76
N LEU A 213 20.87 -0.32 18.04
CA LEU A 213 19.79 -1.31 18.15
C LEU A 213 19.67 -2.14 16.87
N GLN A 214 19.65 -1.49 15.71
CA GLN A 214 19.53 -2.19 14.43
C GLN A 214 20.72 -3.09 14.13
N ALA A 215 21.95 -2.66 14.46
CA ALA A 215 23.16 -3.46 14.28
C ALA A 215 23.14 -4.71 15.16
N GLU A 216 22.83 -4.57 16.45
CA GLU A 216 22.80 -5.72 17.37
C GLU A 216 21.64 -6.67 17.08
N CYS A 217 20.46 -6.16 16.68
CA CYS A 217 19.37 -7.00 16.20
C CYS A 217 19.77 -7.76 14.92
N ALA A 218 20.49 -7.11 14.00
CA ALA A 218 20.96 -7.77 12.78
C ALA A 218 21.96 -8.91 13.08
N ASP A 219 22.84 -8.72 14.05
CA ASP A 219 23.76 -9.77 14.53
C ASP A 219 23.00 -10.96 15.15
N ALA A 220 21.85 -10.70 15.77
CA ALA A 220 20.93 -11.72 16.26
C ALA A 220 20.00 -12.31 15.17
N GLY A 221 20.11 -11.84 13.91
CA GLY A 221 19.34 -12.34 12.77
C GLY A 221 18.01 -11.63 12.51
N PHE A 222 17.76 -10.47 13.14
CA PHE A 222 16.53 -9.69 12.98
C PHE A 222 16.76 -8.36 12.27
N MET A 223 15.86 -8.00 11.36
CA MET A 223 15.76 -6.64 10.82
C MET A 223 14.76 -5.84 11.68
N ALA A 224 15.27 -5.08 12.64
CA ALA A 224 14.46 -4.35 13.61
C ALA A 224 13.94 -3.01 13.04
N GLY A 225 12.96 -3.09 12.19
CA GLY A 225 12.27 -1.91 11.64
C GLY A 225 13.10 -1.08 10.66
N VAL A 226 12.51 0.00 10.17
CA VAL A 226 13.14 0.99 9.28
C VAL A 226 13.29 2.30 10.03
N LYS A 227 14.49 2.87 10.05
CA LYS A 227 14.75 4.17 10.65
C LYS A 227 14.07 5.28 9.83
N VAL A 228 13.12 5.98 10.45
CA VAL A 228 12.38 7.10 9.85
C VAL A 228 13.10 8.43 10.15
N ASP A 229 13.53 8.60 11.39
CA ASP A 229 14.37 9.69 11.86
C ASP A 229 15.25 9.19 13.04
N ASP A 230 16.03 10.09 13.67
CA ASP A 230 16.98 9.70 14.72
C ASP A 230 16.34 9.08 15.96
N HIS A 231 15.02 9.22 16.14
CA HIS A 231 14.30 8.71 17.30
C HIS A 231 13.09 7.85 16.92
N THR A 232 12.87 7.57 15.62
CA THR A 232 11.67 6.89 15.15
C THR A 232 12.03 5.68 14.30
N LEU A 233 11.46 4.55 14.68
CA LEU A 233 11.47 3.32 13.91
C LEU A 233 10.06 3.03 13.40
N MET A 234 9.97 2.54 12.17
CA MET A 234 8.77 1.96 11.60
C MET A 234 8.92 0.44 11.52
N PHE A 235 8.02 -0.28 12.17
CA PHE A 235 7.93 -1.73 12.11
C PHE A 235 6.81 -2.17 11.17
N ALA A 236 6.98 -3.34 10.57
CA ALA A 236 5.98 -3.99 9.74
C ALA A 236 5.88 -5.47 10.11
N VAL A 237 4.66 -5.98 10.16
CA VAL A 237 4.40 -7.41 10.37
C VAL A 237 3.49 -7.91 9.27
N THR A 238 3.82 -9.08 8.72
CA THR A 238 2.99 -9.76 7.74
C THR A 238 2.49 -11.10 8.30
N GLU A 239 1.59 -11.75 7.57
CA GLU A 239 1.05 -13.08 7.90
C GLU A 239 2.12 -14.16 8.03
N GLN A 240 3.33 -13.89 7.57
CA GLN A 240 4.45 -14.84 7.62
C GLN A 240 5.18 -14.83 8.96
N ARG A 241 4.89 -13.88 9.84
CA ARG A 241 5.52 -13.80 11.17
C ARG A 241 4.66 -14.48 12.21
N SER A 242 5.22 -15.49 12.86
CA SER A 242 4.59 -16.17 13.98
C SER A 242 4.69 -15.32 15.26
N ARG A 243 3.84 -15.64 16.23
CA ARG A 243 3.92 -15.02 17.54
C ARG A 243 5.25 -15.29 18.23
N ASP A 244 5.77 -16.52 18.12
CA ASP A 244 7.05 -16.91 18.73
C ASP A 244 8.21 -16.08 18.15
N GLU A 245 8.22 -15.79 16.84
CA GLU A 245 9.22 -14.93 16.21
C GLU A 245 9.11 -13.47 16.68
N ILE A 246 7.89 -12.99 16.93
CA ILE A 246 7.68 -11.66 17.50
C ILE A 246 8.19 -11.59 18.93
N ASP A 247 7.87 -12.59 19.75
CA ASP A 247 8.33 -12.68 21.15
C ASP A 247 9.86 -12.75 21.20
N GLU A 248 10.49 -13.53 20.32
CA GLU A 248 11.94 -13.64 20.21
C GLU A 248 12.61 -12.30 19.87
N LEU A 249 12.06 -11.53 18.91
CA LEU A 249 12.55 -10.18 18.60
C LEU A 249 12.48 -9.26 19.83
N VAL A 250 11.35 -9.27 20.54
CA VAL A 250 11.17 -8.43 21.74
C VAL A 250 12.16 -8.82 22.85
N ASP A 251 12.42 -10.11 23.03
CA ASP A 251 13.37 -10.59 24.01
C ASP A 251 14.82 -10.25 23.62
N VAL A 252 15.18 -10.31 22.35
CA VAL A 252 16.49 -9.82 21.86
C VAL A 252 16.65 -8.32 22.16
N ILE A 253 15.63 -7.51 21.89
CA ILE A 253 15.67 -6.07 22.19
C ILE A 253 15.87 -5.79 23.68
N LYS A 254 15.19 -6.54 24.57
CA LYS A 254 15.39 -6.41 26.03
C LYS A 254 16.82 -6.75 26.43
N GLN A 255 17.39 -7.85 25.93
CA GLN A 255 18.77 -8.27 26.22
C GLN A 255 19.79 -7.23 25.76
N ILE A 256 19.60 -6.61 24.59
CA ILE A 256 20.44 -5.53 24.09
C ILE A 256 20.42 -4.35 25.05
N ARG A 257 19.26 -3.95 25.54
CA ARG A 257 19.13 -2.83 26.47
C ARG A 257 19.73 -3.11 27.85
N GLU A 258 19.47 -4.29 28.40
CA GLU A 258 20.04 -4.73 29.68
C GLU A 258 21.58 -4.83 29.64
N GLY A 259 22.16 -5.14 28.46
CA GLY A 259 23.60 -5.16 28.25
C GLY A 259 24.27 -3.78 28.12
N GLN A 260 23.49 -2.71 27.92
CA GLN A 260 23.94 -1.33 27.80
C GLN A 260 23.85 -0.52 29.12
N GLU A 261 23.10 -1.02 30.12
CA GLU A 261 23.00 -0.47 31.46
C GLU A 261 24.18 -0.94 32.36
#